data_d2d950545fe8bbfc6bf1f16f87c02920
#
_entry.id   d2d950545fe8bbfc6bf1f16f87c02920
#
_cell.length_a   1.000
_cell.length_b   1.000
_cell.length_c   1.000
_cell.angle_alpha   90.00
_cell.angle_beta   90.00
_cell.angle_gamma   90.00
#
_symmetry.space_group_name_H-M   'P 1'
#
loop_
_entity.id
_entity.type
_entity.pdbx_description
1 polymer ?
#
loop_
_entity_poly.entity_id
_entity_poly.type
_entity_poly.pdbx_seq_one_letter_code
_entity_poly.pdbx_strand_id
1 'polypeptide(L)'
;NPDIDKIISYAPELLITQSPIANKDTVRLSEAGISLLTLPAPSSLEELYDNYAALADIFAGSIEGNSLAENTLADMKSAVNEAKNSCESIVFIMNIDGDEITAGTGDSFAGDLFSVFGRNIAENDTDYTTTAEELIKADPQYIFLARPLSASDFDSGLAEQLSAFSEDHVFSIDASLTERPTARLAETIRSVSEVMTGTNAETTEFTGGYAEIHETSGQ
;
A
#
# COMPACT_ATOMS: atom_id res chain seq x y z
N ASN A 1 8.44 -22.46 -6.23
CA ASN A 1 8.24 -22.45 -7.68
C ASN A 1 6.87 -23.06 -8.01
N PRO A 2 6.12 -22.51 -8.97
CA PRO A 2 4.83 -23.05 -9.38
C PRO A 2 5.01 -24.44 -10.03
N ASP A 3 4.00 -25.30 -9.86
CA ASP A 3 3.93 -26.60 -10.53
C ASP A 3 3.44 -26.41 -11.98
N ILE A 4 4.39 -26.34 -12.89
CA ILE A 4 4.11 -26.05 -14.31
C ILE A 4 3.32 -27.17 -14.99
N ASP A 5 3.56 -28.44 -14.63
CA ASP A 5 2.82 -29.57 -15.19
C ASP A 5 1.34 -29.49 -14.81
N LYS A 6 1.08 -29.13 -13.56
CA LYS A 6 -0.28 -28.94 -13.08
C LYS A 6 -0.97 -27.75 -13.75
N ILE A 7 -0.26 -26.62 -13.96
CA ILE A 7 -0.78 -25.45 -14.67
C ILE A 7 -1.16 -25.84 -16.11
N ILE A 8 -0.26 -26.53 -16.82
CA ILE A 8 -0.51 -27.00 -18.18
C ILE A 8 -1.73 -27.93 -18.23
N SER A 9 -1.90 -28.80 -17.22
CA SER A 9 -3.03 -29.72 -17.17
C SER A 9 -4.40 -29.03 -17.07
N TYR A 10 -4.46 -27.81 -16.53
CA TYR A 10 -5.67 -26.98 -16.50
C TYR A 10 -5.96 -26.26 -17.81
N ALA A 11 -4.96 -26.20 -18.71
CA ALA A 11 -5.04 -25.53 -20.01
C ALA A 11 -5.64 -24.11 -19.95
N PRO A 12 -5.14 -23.20 -19.07
CA PRO A 12 -5.62 -21.82 -19.07
C PRO A 12 -5.14 -21.10 -20.34
N GLU A 13 -5.91 -20.12 -20.80
CA GLU A 13 -5.48 -19.25 -21.92
C GLU A 13 -4.43 -18.23 -21.48
N LEU A 14 -4.52 -17.78 -20.22
CA LEU A 14 -3.64 -16.78 -19.63
C LEU A 14 -3.22 -17.20 -18.22
N LEU A 15 -1.94 -17.07 -17.91
CA LEU A 15 -1.36 -17.18 -16.59
C LEU A 15 -0.86 -15.79 -16.13
N ILE A 16 -1.37 -15.30 -14.98
CA ILE A 16 -0.91 -14.06 -14.39
C ILE A 16 -0.04 -14.39 -13.17
N THR A 17 1.13 -13.76 -13.09
CA THR A 17 2.07 -13.96 -11.98
C THR A 17 2.61 -12.63 -11.46
N GLN A 18 2.95 -12.56 -10.17
CA GLN A 18 3.67 -11.41 -9.59
C GLN A 18 5.19 -11.52 -9.78
N SER A 19 5.71 -12.72 -9.92
CA SER A 19 7.15 -12.95 -10.07
C SER A 19 7.46 -13.59 -11.42
N PRO A 20 8.62 -13.28 -12.02
CA PRO A 20 9.07 -13.90 -13.25
C PRO A 20 9.15 -15.44 -13.12
N ILE A 21 8.74 -16.13 -14.14
CA ILE A 21 8.89 -17.59 -14.28
C ILE A 21 10.22 -17.88 -15.00
N ALA A 22 10.90 -18.97 -14.62
CA ALA A 22 12.15 -19.36 -15.25
C ALA A 22 11.97 -19.58 -16.77
N ASN A 23 12.93 -19.14 -17.59
CA ASN A 23 12.84 -19.18 -19.05
C ASN A 23 12.44 -20.56 -19.62
N LYS A 24 12.97 -21.66 -19.04
CA LYS A 24 12.61 -23.03 -19.47
C LYS A 24 11.11 -23.32 -19.28
N ASP A 25 10.52 -22.78 -18.24
CA ASP A 25 9.10 -22.99 -17.90
C ASP A 25 8.20 -22.05 -18.70
N THR A 26 8.67 -20.83 -19.00
CA THR A 26 8.01 -19.91 -19.93
C THR A 26 7.88 -20.52 -21.33
N VAL A 27 8.94 -21.18 -21.83
CA VAL A 27 8.91 -21.89 -23.14
C VAL A 27 7.86 -23.01 -23.11
N ARG A 28 7.81 -23.82 -22.05
CA ARG A 28 6.83 -24.91 -21.90
C ARG A 28 5.38 -24.41 -21.86
N LEU A 29 5.15 -23.29 -21.15
CA LEU A 29 3.81 -22.64 -21.12
C LEU A 29 3.42 -22.15 -22.51
N SER A 30 4.33 -21.49 -23.22
CA SER A 30 4.10 -21.01 -24.59
C SER A 30 3.82 -22.17 -25.57
N GLU A 31 4.58 -23.27 -25.49
CA GLU A 31 4.36 -24.49 -26.32
C GLU A 31 3.00 -25.15 -26.03
N ALA A 32 2.49 -25.01 -24.79
CA ALA A 32 1.16 -25.43 -24.40
C ALA A 32 0.05 -24.44 -24.78
N GLY A 33 0.37 -23.33 -25.44
CA GLY A 33 -0.58 -22.30 -25.88
C GLY A 33 -1.02 -21.36 -24.75
N ILE A 34 -0.30 -21.32 -23.62
CA ILE A 34 -0.62 -20.50 -22.46
C ILE A 34 0.13 -19.17 -22.56
N SER A 35 -0.60 -18.05 -22.60
CA SER A 35 -0.03 -16.70 -22.51
C SER A 35 0.41 -16.39 -21.09
N LEU A 36 1.55 -15.70 -20.93
CA LEU A 36 2.08 -15.30 -19.61
C LEU A 36 2.05 -13.78 -19.47
N LEU A 37 1.43 -13.28 -18.40
CA LEU A 37 1.52 -11.90 -17.96
C LEU A 37 2.21 -11.85 -16.59
N THR A 38 3.30 -11.10 -16.49
CA THR A 38 3.92 -10.82 -15.20
C THR A 38 3.56 -9.40 -14.78
N LEU A 39 2.88 -9.28 -13.64
CA LEU A 39 2.54 -8.02 -12.98
C LEU A 39 3.24 -7.99 -11.62
N PRO A 40 4.42 -7.36 -11.50
CA PRO A 40 5.11 -7.23 -10.22
C PRO A 40 4.24 -6.53 -9.18
N ALA A 41 4.49 -6.82 -7.89
CA ALA A 41 3.91 -6.01 -6.83
C ALA A 41 4.36 -4.56 -7.04
N PRO A 42 3.43 -3.59 -7.06
CA PRO A 42 3.80 -2.20 -7.31
C PRO A 42 4.58 -1.63 -6.12
N SER A 43 5.62 -0.86 -6.40
CA SER A 43 6.37 -0.07 -5.42
C SER A 43 5.92 1.39 -5.37
N SER A 44 5.02 1.79 -6.28
CA SER A 44 4.47 3.14 -6.37
C SER A 44 3.02 3.15 -6.85
N LEU A 45 2.35 4.28 -6.66
CA LEU A 45 1.02 4.53 -7.23
C LEU A 45 1.04 4.50 -8.76
N GLU A 46 2.11 4.97 -9.40
CA GLU A 46 2.27 4.92 -10.85
C GLU A 46 2.31 3.47 -11.35
N GLU A 47 3.13 2.62 -10.75
CA GLU A 47 3.17 1.18 -11.09
C GLU A 47 1.85 0.47 -10.82
N LEU A 48 1.11 0.88 -9.79
CA LEU A 48 -0.24 0.37 -9.55
C LEU A 48 -1.18 0.75 -10.70
N TYR A 49 -1.13 1.99 -11.17
CA TYR A 49 -1.92 2.44 -12.32
C TYR A 49 -1.57 1.66 -13.59
N ASP A 50 -0.29 1.42 -13.85
CA ASP A 50 0.19 0.65 -14.98
C ASP A 50 -0.29 -0.82 -14.93
N ASN A 51 -0.29 -1.43 -13.75
CA ASN A 51 -0.82 -2.78 -13.57
C ASN A 51 -2.32 -2.86 -13.88
N TYR A 52 -3.11 -1.86 -13.47
CA TYR A 52 -4.54 -1.78 -13.83
C TYR A 52 -4.74 -1.59 -15.34
N ALA A 53 -3.94 -0.74 -15.97
CA ALA A 53 -3.99 -0.50 -17.41
C ALA A 53 -3.64 -1.77 -18.20
N ALA A 54 -2.59 -2.49 -17.80
CA ALA A 54 -2.18 -3.74 -18.45
C ALA A 54 -3.26 -4.83 -18.33
N LEU A 55 -3.90 -4.97 -17.17
CA LEU A 55 -5.01 -5.90 -16.97
C LEU A 55 -6.20 -5.52 -17.85
N ALA A 56 -6.57 -4.25 -17.84
CA ALA A 56 -7.72 -3.77 -18.61
C ALA A 56 -7.52 -3.92 -20.13
N ASP A 57 -6.30 -3.70 -20.64
CA ASP A 57 -5.95 -3.91 -22.05
C ASP A 57 -6.16 -5.38 -22.49
N ILE A 58 -5.77 -6.33 -21.64
CA ILE A 58 -5.93 -7.76 -21.93
C ILE A 58 -7.40 -8.18 -21.97
N PHE A 59 -8.23 -7.67 -21.06
CA PHE A 59 -9.61 -8.10 -20.95
C PHE A 59 -10.59 -7.34 -21.84
N ALA A 60 -10.30 -6.08 -22.17
CA ALA A 60 -11.21 -5.21 -22.93
C ALA A 60 -10.57 -4.64 -24.23
N GLY A 61 -9.28 -4.89 -24.48
CA GLY A 61 -8.52 -4.28 -25.58
C GLY A 61 -8.11 -2.84 -25.30
N SER A 62 -7.13 -2.33 -26.05
CA SER A 62 -6.42 -1.08 -25.72
C SER A 62 -7.32 0.15 -25.59
N ILE A 63 -8.40 0.28 -26.39
CA ILE A 63 -9.26 1.47 -26.36
C ILE A 63 -10.23 1.41 -25.18
N GLU A 64 -10.97 0.31 -25.05
CA GLU A 64 -11.95 0.11 -23.97
C GLU A 64 -11.26 -0.13 -22.63
N GLY A 65 -10.11 -0.83 -22.65
CA GLY A 65 -9.30 -1.10 -21.48
C GLY A 65 -8.78 0.17 -20.81
N ASN A 66 -8.26 1.13 -21.59
CA ASN A 66 -7.82 2.42 -21.03
C ASN A 66 -8.98 3.16 -20.34
N SER A 67 -10.15 3.19 -20.96
CA SER A 67 -11.34 3.80 -20.36
C SER A 67 -11.79 3.06 -19.10
N LEU A 68 -11.70 1.73 -19.08
CA LEU A 68 -12.03 0.91 -17.92
C LEU A 68 -11.05 1.16 -16.76
N ALA A 69 -9.75 1.18 -17.03
CA ALA A 69 -8.72 1.47 -16.04
C ALA A 69 -8.90 2.88 -15.46
N GLU A 70 -9.07 3.90 -16.30
CA GLU A 70 -9.29 5.28 -15.88
C GLU A 70 -10.53 5.41 -14.98
N ASN A 71 -11.65 4.80 -15.36
CA ASN A 71 -12.89 4.82 -14.55
C ASN A 71 -12.71 4.09 -13.20
N THR A 72 -12.00 2.94 -13.20
CA THR A 72 -11.76 2.15 -11.98
C THR A 72 -10.88 2.93 -11.00
N LEU A 73 -9.93 3.70 -11.51
CA LEU A 73 -8.96 4.43 -10.70
C LEU A 73 -9.36 5.90 -10.43
N ALA A 74 -10.45 6.38 -11.03
CA ALA A 74 -10.85 7.79 -10.95
C ALA A 74 -11.02 8.27 -9.51
N ASP A 75 -11.67 7.47 -8.66
CA ASP A 75 -11.90 7.80 -7.25
C ASP A 75 -10.58 7.84 -6.45
N MET A 76 -9.66 6.91 -6.70
CA MET A 76 -8.35 6.90 -6.07
C MET A 76 -7.50 8.09 -6.52
N LYS A 77 -7.48 8.41 -7.81
CA LYS A 77 -6.79 9.60 -8.34
C LYS A 77 -7.36 10.90 -7.75
N SER A 78 -8.69 10.97 -7.55
CA SER A 78 -9.33 12.10 -6.86
C SER A 78 -8.85 12.22 -5.42
N ALA A 79 -8.90 11.12 -4.66
CA ALA A 79 -8.44 11.09 -3.27
C ALA A 79 -6.96 11.50 -3.12
N VAL A 80 -6.08 11.01 -4.02
CA VAL A 80 -4.66 11.43 -4.08
C VAL A 80 -4.54 12.94 -4.30
N ASN A 81 -5.28 13.50 -5.25
CA ASN A 81 -5.22 14.94 -5.55
C ASN A 81 -5.75 15.80 -4.39
N GLU A 82 -6.80 15.34 -3.70
CA GLU A 82 -7.39 16.01 -2.54
C GLU A 82 -6.44 16.00 -1.33
N ALA A 83 -5.71 14.89 -1.13
CA ALA A 83 -4.79 14.69 -0.01
C ALA A 83 -3.42 15.36 -0.20
N LYS A 84 -3.07 15.74 -1.43
CA LYS A 84 -1.72 16.15 -1.80
C LYS A 84 -1.20 17.34 -1.00
N ASN A 85 -0.03 17.16 -0.35
CA ASN A 85 0.65 18.16 0.46
C ASN A 85 -0.20 18.69 1.64
N SER A 86 -0.93 17.82 2.31
CA SER A 86 -1.75 18.17 3.47
C SER A 86 -0.95 18.34 4.76
N CYS A 87 0.33 17.94 4.78
CA CYS A 87 1.26 18.19 5.89
C CYS A 87 2.67 18.53 5.39
N GLU A 88 3.54 18.98 6.29
CA GLU A 88 4.93 19.30 5.98
C GLU A 88 5.77 18.02 5.85
N SER A 89 5.66 17.11 6.82
CA SER A 89 6.44 15.87 6.85
C SER A 89 5.68 14.74 7.56
N ILE A 90 5.96 13.52 7.13
CA ILE A 90 5.24 12.32 7.55
C ILE A 90 6.16 11.11 7.53
N VAL A 91 5.84 10.10 8.33
CA VAL A 91 6.43 8.77 8.25
C VAL A 91 5.37 7.70 8.54
N PHE A 92 5.48 6.55 7.87
CA PHE A 92 4.71 5.35 8.18
C PHE A 92 5.65 4.28 8.73
N ILE A 93 5.41 3.84 9.97
CA ILE A 93 6.23 2.87 10.70
C ILE A 93 5.48 1.55 10.82
N MET A 94 6.13 0.46 10.42
CA MET A 94 5.58 -0.89 10.41
C MET A 94 6.09 -1.77 11.55
N ASN A 95 7.30 -1.50 12.05
CA ASN A 95 7.85 -2.20 13.22
C ASN A 95 8.92 -1.34 13.89
N ILE A 96 9.15 -1.59 15.18
CA ILE A 96 10.19 -0.95 16.00
C ILE A 96 10.93 -2.06 16.74
N ASP A 97 12.25 -2.16 16.53
CA ASP A 97 13.11 -3.10 17.24
C ASP A 97 14.38 -2.38 17.74
N GLY A 98 14.29 -1.80 18.93
CA GLY A 98 15.33 -0.95 19.49
C GLY A 98 15.57 0.30 18.62
N ASP A 99 16.81 0.44 18.11
CA ASP A 99 17.20 1.58 17.26
C ASP A 99 16.83 1.39 15.77
N GLU A 100 16.45 0.17 15.37
CA GLU A 100 16.03 -0.15 13.99
C GLU A 100 14.53 0.02 13.84
N ILE A 101 14.13 0.80 12.85
CA ILE A 101 12.74 1.09 12.55
C ILE A 101 12.43 0.59 11.14
N THR A 102 11.42 -0.29 11.03
CA THR A 102 10.87 -0.66 9.73
C THR A 102 9.84 0.37 9.31
N ALA A 103 10.10 1.09 8.22
CA ALA A 103 9.27 2.19 7.75
C ALA A 103 8.96 2.10 6.25
N GLY A 104 7.99 2.87 5.79
CA GLY A 104 7.74 3.09 4.36
C GLY A 104 8.84 3.96 3.77
N THR A 105 9.84 3.33 3.14
CA THR A 105 11.01 3.96 2.52
C THR A 105 10.74 4.42 1.08
N GLY A 106 11.64 5.19 0.49
CA GLY A 106 11.48 5.76 -0.85
C GLY A 106 11.34 4.72 -1.98
N ASP A 107 11.79 3.49 -1.76
CA ASP A 107 11.69 2.37 -2.69
C ASP A 107 10.48 1.45 -2.44
N SER A 108 9.58 1.83 -1.52
CA SER A 108 8.42 1.02 -1.12
C SER A 108 7.09 1.66 -1.49
N PHE A 109 6.08 0.83 -1.75
CA PHE A 109 4.71 1.30 -2.00
C PHE A 109 4.16 2.13 -0.83
N ALA A 110 4.43 1.71 0.41
CA ALA A 110 4.02 2.45 1.60
C ALA A 110 4.64 3.85 1.64
N GLY A 111 5.93 3.96 1.33
CA GLY A 111 6.63 5.24 1.28
C GLY A 111 6.11 6.17 0.18
N ASP A 112 5.84 5.64 -1.02
CA ASP A 112 5.24 6.40 -2.11
C ASP A 112 3.83 6.89 -1.76
N LEU A 113 2.99 6.01 -1.19
CA LEU A 113 1.64 6.35 -0.75
C LEU A 113 1.64 7.48 0.29
N PHE A 114 2.48 7.39 1.32
CA PHE A 114 2.54 8.42 2.36
C PHE A 114 3.18 9.72 1.86
N SER A 115 4.03 9.68 0.83
CA SER A 115 4.57 10.87 0.16
C SER A 115 3.50 11.74 -0.51
N VAL A 116 2.29 11.22 -0.73
CA VAL A 116 1.13 12.01 -1.20
C VAL A 116 0.78 13.12 -0.21
N PHE A 117 0.82 12.82 1.10
CA PHE A 117 0.38 13.75 2.15
C PHE A 117 1.42 14.84 2.46
N GLY A 118 2.70 14.53 2.31
CA GLY A 118 3.80 15.43 2.62
C GLY A 118 5.15 14.78 2.37
N ARG A 119 6.24 15.45 2.76
CA ARG A 119 7.57 14.87 2.62
C ARG A 119 7.72 13.64 3.52
N ASN A 120 7.89 12.47 2.93
CA ASN A 120 8.25 11.27 3.67
C ASN A 120 9.69 11.40 4.19
N ILE A 121 9.88 11.33 5.50
CA ILE A 121 11.24 11.52 6.08
C ILE A 121 12.19 10.36 5.75
N ALA A 122 11.67 9.18 5.42
CA ALA A 122 12.41 8.00 4.98
C ALA A 122 12.52 7.90 3.44
N GLU A 123 12.28 8.97 2.68
CA GLU A 123 12.29 8.98 1.21
C GLU A 123 13.65 8.62 0.58
N ASN A 124 14.76 8.83 1.31
CA ASN A 124 16.11 8.50 0.87
C ASN A 124 16.61 7.15 1.41
N ASP A 125 15.83 6.49 2.26
CA ASP A 125 16.12 5.18 2.81
C ASP A 125 15.59 4.09 1.88
N THR A 126 16.08 2.87 2.06
CA THR A 126 15.76 1.70 1.23
C THR A 126 15.50 0.47 2.10
N ASP A 127 14.98 -0.58 1.48
CA ASP A 127 14.80 -1.88 2.15
C ASP A 127 13.96 -1.80 3.44
N TYR A 128 13.02 -0.85 3.49
CA TYR A 128 12.13 -0.62 4.65
C TYR A 128 12.85 -0.27 5.95
N THR A 129 14.11 0.16 5.91
CA THR A 129 14.91 0.39 7.12
C THR A 129 15.25 1.87 7.28
N THR A 130 14.94 2.44 8.45
CA THR A 130 15.42 3.72 8.95
C THR A 130 15.84 3.57 10.41
N THR A 131 16.32 4.63 11.06
CA THR A 131 16.81 4.57 12.43
C THR A 131 16.12 5.58 13.35
N ALA A 132 16.17 5.31 14.66
CA ALA A 132 15.68 6.24 15.67
C ALA A 132 16.41 7.60 15.59
N GLU A 133 17.71 7.62 15.27
CA GLU A 133 18.50 8.84 15.10
C GLU A 133 17.99 9.67 13.92
N GLU A 134 17.71 9.04 12.78
CA GLU A 134 17.15 9.69 11.58
C GLU A 134 15.76 10.23 11.85
N LEU A 135 14.92 9.45 12.56
CA LEU A 135 13.58 9.87 12.97
C LEU A 135 13.64 11.13 13.87
N ILE A 136 14.50 11.14 14.89
CA ILE A 136 14.69 12.31 15.78
C ILE A 136 15.18 13.52 14.98
N LYS A 137 16.17 13.33 14.12
CA LYS A 137 16.76 14.41 13.31
C LYS A 137 15.75 15.03 12.34
N ALA A 138 14.87 14.20 11.78
CA ALA A 138 13.86 14.65 10.82
C ALA A 138 12.63 15.27 11.49
N ASP A 139 12.33 14.86 12.73
CA ASP A 139 11.19 15.27 13.55
C ASP A 139 9.89 15.40 12.73
N PRO A 140 9.32 14.28 12.26
CA PRO A 140 8.16 14.32 11.37
C PRO A 140 6.96 14.92 12.07
N GLN A 141 6.19 15.74 11.32
CA GLN A 141 4.95 16.36 11.83
C GLN A 141 3.90 15.29 12.16
N TYR A 142 3.81 14.23 11.38
CA TYR A 142 2.88 13.11 11.59
C TYR A 142 3.60 11.78 11.58
N ILE A 143 3.21 10.89 12.51
CA ILE A 143 3.67 9.51 12.58
C ILE A 143 2.46 8.59 12.45
N PHE A 144 2.44 7.76 11.42
CA PHE A 144 1.46 6.70 11.24
C PHE A 144 2.09 5.35 11.56
N LEU A 145 1.39 4.52 12.31
CA LEU A 145 1.83 3.22 12.78
C LEU A 145 0.99 2.11 12.17
N ALA A 146 1.63 1.07 11.67
CA ALA A 146 0.94 -0.14 11.26
C ALA A 146 0.41 -0.89 12.48
N ARG A 147 -0.90 -1.13 12.57
CA ARG A 147 -1.44 -1.98 13.64
C ARG A 147 -0.77 -3.36 13.64
N PRO A 148 -0.44 -3.97 14.81
CA PRO A 148 -0.93 -3.58 16.14
C PRO A 148 -0.09 -2.50 16.85
N LEU A 149 0.92 -1.89 16.21
CA LEU A 149 1.71 -0.83 16.85
C LEU A 149 0.85 0.36 17.30
N SER A 150 1.25 0.95 18.41
CA SER A 150 0.66 2.12 19.03
C SER A 150 1.73 3.06 19.56
N ALA A 151 1.37 4.26 19.97
CA ALA A 151 2.29 5.22 20.59
C ALA A 151 3.03 4.66 21.82
N SER A 152 2.45 3.67 22.51
CA SER A 152 3.07 3.03 23.69
C SER A 152 4.21 2.06 23.36
N ASP A 153 4.43 1.71 22.09
CA ASP A 153 5.52 0.82 21.66
C ASP A 153 6.84 1.59 21.46
N PHE A 154 6.79 2.93 21.50
CA PHE A 154 7.99 3.76 21.51
C PHE A 154 8.65 3.78 22.87
N ASP A 155 9.99 3.72 22.90
CA ASP A 155 10.75 4.06 24.09
C ASP A 155 10.43 5.50 24.53
N SER A 156 10.27 5.72 25.85
CA SER A 156 9.90 7.03 26.38
C SER A 156 10.90 8.13 26.03
N GLY A 157 12.19 7.79 26.00
CA GLY A 157 13.25 8.73 25.63
C GLY A 157 13.24 9.10 24.16
N LEU A 158 12.78 8.20 23.28
CA LEU A 158 12.55 8.50 21.86
C LEU A 158 11.30 9.35 21.69
N ALA A 159 10.19 8.97 22.33
CA ALA A 159 8.92 9.69 22.25
C ALA A 159 9.03 11.15 22.71
N GLU A 160 9.77 11.42 23.81
CA GLU A 160 9.98 12.78 24.34
C GLU A 160 10.77 13.69 23.38
N GLN A 161 11.49 13.13 22.39
CA GLN A 161 12.29 13.90 21.43
C GLN A 161 11.53 14.20 20.13
N LEU A 162 10.31 13.65 19.94
CA LEU A 162 9.50 13.82 18.76
C LEU A 162 8.31 14.73 19.01
N SER A 163 8.22 15.83 18.27
CA SER A 163 7.14 16.81 18.42
C SER A 163 5.76 16.20 18.16
N ALA A 164 5.66 15.22 17.28
CA ALA A 164 4.42 14.50 16.96
C ALA A 164 3.73 13.88 18.21
N PHE A 165 4.50 13.47 19.23
CA PHE A 165 3.92 12.96 20.48
C PHE A 165 3.31 14.04 21.34
N SER A 166 3.94 15.21 21.42
CA SER A 166 3.43 16.35 22.22
C SER A 166 2.22 17.03 21.56
N GLU A 167 2.04 16.83 20.26
CA GLU A 167 0.98 17.41 19.43
C GLU A 167 -0.19 16.44 19.16
N ASP A 168 -0.14 15.23 19.74
CA ASP A 168 -1.12 14.15 19.51
C ASP A 168 -1.21 13.73 18.00
N HIS A 169 -0.09 13.80 17.26
CA HIS A 169 0.00 13.48 15.84
C HIS A 169 0.56 12.06 15.56
N VAL A 170 0.33 11.12 16.49
CA VAL A 170 0.73 9.71 16.34
C VAL A 170 -0.52 8.84 16.23
N PHE A 171 -0.72 8.19 15.06
CA PHE A 171 -1.94 7.46 14.74
C PHE A 171 -1.65 6.03 14.30
N SER A 172 -2.51 5.07 14.67
CA SER A 172 -2.40 3.68 14.24
C SER A 172 -3.44 3.34 13.18
N ILE A 173 -2.98 2.78 12.04
CA ILE A 173 -3.82 2.39 10.91
C ILE A 173 -3.65 0.92 10.53
N ASP A 174 -4.57 0.37 9.75
CA ASP A 174 -4.47 -0.99 9.23
C ASP A 174 -3.40 -1.07 8.12
N ALA A 175 -2.33 -1.85 8.35
CA ALA A 175 -1.24 -2.05 7.38
C ALA A 175 -1.67 -2.80 6.12
N SER A 176 -2.76 -3.57 6.14
CA SER A 176 -3.23 -4.34 4.97
C SER A 176 -3.47 -3.46 3.74
N LEU A 177 -3.68 -2.18 3.95
CA LEU A 177 -3.92 -1.17 2.91
C LEU A 177 -2.65 -0.85 2.11
N THR A 178 -1.47 -0.97 2.72
CA THR A 178 -0.18 -0.76 2.05
C THR A 178 0.39 -2.06 1.48
N GLU A 179 0.04 -3.20 2.08
CA GLU A 179 0.49 -4.52 1.64
C GLU A 179 -0.27 -5.07 0.42
N ARG A 180 -1.51 -4.63 0.24
CA ARG A 180 -2.41 -5.09 -0.83
C ARG A 180 -3.05 -3.91 -1.56
N PRO A 181 -2.26 -3.14 -2.32
CA PRO A 181 -2.74 -1.95 -2.99
C PRO A 181 -3.82 -2.30 -4.02
N THR A 182 -4.96 -1.63 -3.89
CA THR A 182 -6.12 -1.77 -4.79
C THR A 182 -6.78 -0.42 -5.03
N ALA A 183 -7.74 -0.35 -5.96
CA ALA A 183 -8.54 0.87 -6.17
C ALA A 183 -9.26 1.37 -4.90
N ARG A 184 -9.41 0.53 -3.86
CA ARG A 184 -9.99 0.91 -2.56
C ARG A 184 -9.09 1.80 -1.70
N LEU A 185 -7.84 2.03 -2.10
CA LEU A 185 -6.94 2.99 -1.44
C LEU A 185 -7.55 4.40 -1.32
N ALA A 186 -8.54 4.76 -2.15
CA ALA A 186 -9.26 6.02 -2.02
C ALA A 186 -9.85 6.23 -0.61
N GLU A 187 -10.46 5.18 -0.04
CA GLU A 187 -11.03 5.23 1.31
C GLU A 187 -9.95 5.46 2.37
N THR A 188 -8.80 4.79 2.22
CA THR A 188 -7.65 4.95 3.12
C THR A 188 -7.06 6.34 3.06
N ILE A 189 -6.82 6.84 1.85
CA ILE A 189 -6.25 8.18 1.64
C ILE A 189 -7.16 9.22 2.30
N ARG A 190 -8.48 9.13 2.13
CA ARG A 190 -9.42 10.04 2.77
C ARG A 190 -9.41 9.91 4.29
N SER A 191 -9.41 8.68 4.82
CA SER A 191 -9.36 8.45 6.28
C SER A 191 -8.09 9.00 6.91
N VAL A 192 -6.93 8.84 6.26
CA VAL A 192 -5.67 9.47 6.72
C VAL A 192 -5.81 11.00 6.73
N SER A 193 -6.35 11.58 5.65
CA SER A 193 -6.58 13.04 5.57
C SER A 193 -7.52 13.55 6.65
N GLU A 194 -8.61 12.82 6.93
CA GLU A 194 -9.60 13.19 7.97
C GLU A 194 -8.98 13.17 9.36
N VAL A 195 -8.15 12.17 9.68
CA VAL A 195 -7.42 12.08 10.94
C VAL A 195 -6.46 13.26 11.09
N MET A 196 -5.72 13.62 10.05
CA MET A 196 -4.78 14.75 10.07
C MET A 196 -5.48 16.10 10.22
N THR A 197 -6.69 16.26 9.71
CA THR A 197 -7.46 17.51 9.78
C THR A 197 -8.31 17.63 11.04
N GLY A 198 -8.34 16.60 11.91
CA GLY A 198 -9.14 16.57 13.12
C GLY A 198 -10.66 16.53 12.88
N THR A 199 -11.10 16.22 11.64
CA THR A 199 -12.51 16.20 11.27
C THR A 199 -13.26 15.00 11.85
N ASN A 200 -12.53 13.93 12.28
CA ASN A 200 -13.05 12.78 13.00
C ASN A 200 -12.33 12.60 14.35
N ALA A 201 -12.72 13.41 15.34
CA ALA A 201 -12.25 13.31 16.74
C ALA A 201 -12.89 12.12 17.51
N GLU A 202 -13.70 11.29 16.87
CA GLU A 202 -14.11 10.01 17.42
C GLU A 202 -13.14 8.95 16.91
N THR A 203 -12.49 8.23 17.85
CA THR A 203 -11.68 7.05 17.63
C THR A 203 -12.40 6.10 16.67
N THR A 204 -12.21 6.31 15.39
CA THR A 204 -12.71 5.38 14.39
C THR A 204 -11.83 4.13 14.51
N GLU A 205 -12.34 3.12 15.23
CA GLU A 205 -11.90 1.75 14.99
C GLU A 205 -12.14 1.48 13.51
N PHE A 206 -11.11 1.67 12.70
CA PHE A 206 -11.14 1.31 11.29
C PHE A 206 -11.15 -0.21 11.21
N THR A 207 -12.31 -0.82 11.46
CA THR A 207 -12.59 -2.19 11.12
C THR A 207 -12.72 -2.23 9.61
N GLY A 208 -11.64 -2.60 8.91
CA GLY A 208 -11.69 -2.89 7.48
C GLY A 208 -12.85 -3.83 7.22
N GLY A 209 -13.91 -3.33 6.55
CA GLY A 209 -15.17 -4.02 6.38
C GLY A 209 -15.03 -5.31 5.58
N TYR A 210 -14.80 -6.41 6.28
CA TYR A 210 -15.33 -7.68 5.87
C TYR A 210 -16.80 -7.66 6.26
N ALA A 211 -17.69 -7.48 5.28
CA ALA A 211 -19.10 -7.77 5.47
C ALA A 211 -19.19 -9.26 5.86
N GLU A 212 -19.50 -9.53 7.12
CA GLU A 212 -19.97 -10.85 7.52
C GLU A 212 -21.22 -11.13 6.72
N ILE A 213 -21.12 -12.07 5.78
CA ILE A 213 -22.29 -12.63 5.13
C ILE A 213 -23.00 -13.46 6.20
N HIS A 214 -23.95 -12.85 6.89
CA HIS A 214 -24.90 -13.59 7.68
C HIS A 214 -25.76 -14.43 6.72
N GLU A 215 -25.46 -15.74 6.63
CA GLU A 215 -26.41 -16.70 6.13
C GLU A 215 -27.66 -16.65 7.02
N THR A 216 -28.69 -16.00 6.53
CA THR A 216 -30.03 -16.19 7.08
C THR A 216 -30.48 -17.59 6.69
N SER A 217 -30.26 -18.56 7.62
CA SER A 217 -30.93 -19.85 7.56
C SER A 217 -32.43 -19.61 7.71
N GLY A 218 -33.16 -19.74 6.58
CA GLY A 218 -34.60 -19.76 6.58
C GLY A 218 -35.15 -20.96 7.31
N GLN A 219 -36.10 -20.72 8.16
CA GLN A 219 -37.16 -21.68 8.53
C GLN A 219 -38.36 -21.47 7.66
#